data_7406da8282d9b2fe35bf4030260ce8da
#
_entry.id   7406da8282d9b2fe35bf4030260ce8da
#
_cell.length_a   1.000
_cell.length_b   1.000
_cell.length_c   1.000
_cell.angle_alpha   90.00
_cell.angle_beta   90.00
_cell.angle_gamma   90.00
#
_symmetry.space_group_name_H-M   'P 1'
#
loop_
_entity.id
_entity.type
_entity.pdbx_description
1 polymer ?
#
loop_
_entity_poly.entity_id
_entity_poly.type
_entity_poly.pdbx_seq_one_letter_code
_entity_poly.pdbx_strand_id
1 'polypeptide(L)'
;MDTTVGTLIVAAVILVVIVAIAWGWSRRKQAQSEVATPPKPHMGIKPVSDPVEGSYVSTTKAGHPLERVAVHGLGIRTTGELVVTDGGVIMDLAGREDFLIPRRDIVSVDTTNGMIGKFVERGGIIRITWHLGDTLVDTGFRARYAASTTPTVDRIREMIEEAQ
;
A
#
# COMPACT_ATOMS: atom_id res chain seq x y z
N MET A 1 53.09 6.98 12.60
CA MET A 1 52.10 6.34 11.73
C MET A 1 51.94 7.27 10.57
N ASP A 2 52.41 6.83 9.37
CA ASP A 2 52.47 7.71 8.20
C ASP A 2 51.05 8.16 7.80
N THR A 3 50.91 9.44 7.50
CA THR A 3 49.63 10.08 7.09
C THR A 3 48.98 9.33 5.92
N THR A 4 49.75 8.75 5.05
CA THR A 4 49.30 7.89 3.94
C THR A 4 48.61 6.61 4.41
N VAL A 5 49.11 5.94 5.43
CA VAL A 5 48.51 4.72 5.98
C VAL A 5 47.18 5.05 6.66
N GLY A 6 47.14 6.16 7.41
CA GLY A 6 45.90 6.63 8.03
C GLY A 6 44.79 6.95 6.99
N THR A 7 45.16 7.63 5.88
CA THR A 7 44.22 7.96 4.79
C THR A 7 43.69 6.71 4.10
N LEU A 8 44.56 5.71 3.86
CA LEU A 8 44.13 4.44 3.25
C LEU A 8 43.15 3.66 4.15
N ILE A 9 43.40 3.65 5.45
CA ILE A 9 42.49 2.99 6.40
C ILE A 9 41.11 3.66 6.40
N VAL A 10 41.08 5.00 6.44
CA VAL A 10 39.81 5.74 6.39
C VAL A 10 39.06 5.49 5.07
N ALA A 11 39.75 5.52 3.96
CA ALA A 11 39.16 5.23 2.65
C ALA A 11 38.58 3.80 2.57
N ALA A 12 39.31 2.81 3.11
CA ALA A 12 38.84 1.43 3.18
C ALA A 12 37.56 1.29 4.04
N VAL A 13 37.49 1.95 5.20
CA VAL A 13 36.33 1.95 6.07
C VAL A 13 35.12 2.59 5.37
N ILE A 14 35.30 3.73 4.70
CA ILE A 14 34.24 4.39 3.94
C ILE A 14 33.71 3.45 2.83
N LEU A 15 34.60 2.80 2.11
CA LEU A 15 34.22 1.86 1.05
C LEU A 15 33.38 0.69 1.61
N VAL A 16 33.80 0.10 2.73
CA VAL A 16 33.07 -0.98 3.40
C VAL A 16 31.66 -0.53 3.83
N VAL A 17 31.55 0.68 4.38
CA VAL A 17 30.25 1.24 4.78
C VAL A 17 29.34 1.44 3.56
N ILE A 18 29.86 1.99 2.46
CA ILE A 18 29.09 2.17 1.22
C ILE A 18 28.59 0.83 0.67
N VAL A 19 29.46 -0.18 0.64
CA VAL A 19 29.13 -1.54 0.16
C VAL A 19 28.06 -2.16 1.08
N ALA A 20 28.19 -2.02 2.39
CA ALA A 20 27.21 -2.54 3.36
C ALA A 20 25.83 -1.89 3.19
N ILE A 21 25.79 -0.57 2.97
CA ILE A 21 24.54 0.17 2.71
C ILE A 21 23.91 -0.30 1.39
N ALA A 22 24.68 -0.38 0.32
CA ALA A 22 24.22 -0.83 -0.98
C ALA A 22 23.69 -2.28 -0.94
N TRP A 23 24.38 -3.16 -0.21
CA TRP A 23 23.96 -4.54 -0.01
C TRP A 23 22.68 -4.67 0.83
N GLY A 24 22.57 -3.93 1.92
CA GLY A 24 21.36 -3.86 2.74
C GLY A 24 20.16 -3.35 1.94
N TRP A 25 20.37 -2.37 1.05
CA TRP A 25 19.32 -1.85 0.18
C TRP A 25 18.92 -2.85 -0.92
N SER A 26 19.88 -3.54 -1.51
CA SER A 26 19.61 -4.58 -2.50
C SER A 26 18.84 -5.76 -1.91
N ARG A 27 19.17 -6.19 -0.68
CA ARG A 27 18.41 -7.21 0.04
C ARG A 27 16.95 -6.79 0.32
N ARG A 28 16.74 -5.53 0.70
CA ARG A 28 15.37 -4.99 0.89
C ARG A 28 14.57 -4.97 -0.41
N LYS A 29 15.19 -4.62 -1.53
CA LYS A 29 14.55 -4.69 -2.85
C LYS A 29 14.22 -6.12 -3.27
N GLN A 30 15.13 -7.06 -3.06
CA GLN A 30 14.89 -8.48 -3.38
C GLN A 30 13.79 -9.10 -2.53
N ALA A 31 13.72 -8.81 -1.24
CA ALA A 31 12.65 -9.29 -0.37
C ALA A 31 11.26 -8.73 -0.75
N GLN A 32 11.20 -7.64 -1.52
CA GLN A 32 9.95 -7.06 -2.03
C GLN A 32 9.68 -7.41 -3.51
N SER A 33 10.65 -7.95 -4.24
CA SER A 33 10.45 -8.40 -5.63
C SER A 33 9.56 -9.65 -5.73
N GLU A 34 9.34 -10.35 -4.62
CA GLU A 34 8.41 -11.49 -4.51
C GLU A 34 6.94 -11.04 -4.34
N VAL A 35 6.70 -9.74 -4.08
CA VAL A 35 5.34 -9.21 -3.97
C VAL A 35 4.71 -9.16 -5.37
N ALA A 36 3.59 -9.85 -5.52
CA ALA A 36 2.85 -9.91 -6.78
C ALA A 36 2.44 -8.52 -7.28
N THR A 37 2.32 -8.36 -8.59
CA THR A 37 1.75 -7.15 -9.19
C THR A 37 0.24 -7.13 -8.93
N PRO A 38 -0.34 -6.01 -8.45
CA PRO A 38 -1.77 -5.91 -8.28
C PRO A 38 -2.51 -6.14 -9.60
N PRO A 39 -3.63 -6.86 -9.60
CA PRO A 39 -4.45 -7.02 -10.78
C PRO A 39 -4.91 -5.67 -11.32
N LYS A 40 -4.98 -5.53 -12.64
CA LYS A 40 -5.57 -4.36 -13.29
C LYS A 40 -7.09 -4.51 -13.38
N PRO A 41 -7.86 -3.40 -13.30
CA PRO A 41 -9.27 -3.44 -13.61
C PRO A 41 -9.49 -3.99 -15.04
N HIS A 42 -10.47 -4.85 -15.19
CA HIS A 42 -10.81 -5.46 -16.50
C HIS A 42 -12.22 -5.08 -16.94
N MET A 43 -12.48 -5.17 -18.23
CA MET A 43 -13.81 -4.89 -18.79
C MET A 43 -14.86 -5.85 -18.20
N GLY A 44 -16.04 -5.34 -17.86
CA GLY A 44 -17.14 -6.10 -17.31
C GLY A 44 -17.37 -5.93 -15.81
N ILE A 45 -16.42 -5.35 -15.08
CA ILE A 45 -16.62 -4.98 -13.66
C ILE A 45 -17.57 -3.77 -13.59
N LYS A 46 -18.62 -3.89 -12.77
CA LYS A 46 -19.64 -2.85 -12.64
C LYS A 46 -19.53 -2.16 -11.27
N PRO A 47 -19.49 -0.82 -11.23
CA PRO A 47 -19.61 -0.10 -9.97
C PRO A 47 -20.93 -0.43 -9.29
N VAL A 48 -20.89 -0.64 -7.97
CA VAL A 48 -22.06 -0.85 -7.11
C VAL A 48 -22.38 0.36 -6.24
N SER A 49 -21.50 1.36 -6.25
CA SER A 49 -21.67 2.65 -5.59
C SER A 49 -20.98 3.75 -6.38
N ASP A 50 -21.31 5.01 -6.06
CA ASP A 50 -20.59 6.14 -6.59
C ASP A 50 -19.12 6.12 -6.17
N PRO A 51 -18.20 6.61 -7.02
CA PRO A 51 -16.79 6.76 -6.67
C PRO A 51 -16.59 7.67 -5.45
N VAL A 52 -15.68 7.29 -4.58
CA VAL A 52 -15.34 8.08 -3.39
C VAL A 52 -14.02 8.79 -3.63
N GLU A 53 -14.09 10.11 -3.81
CA GLU A 53 -12.91 10.96 -3.94
C GLU A 53 -12.05 10.92 -2.67
N GLY A 54 -10.73 10.94 -2.84
CA GLY A 54 -9.84 10.97 -1.70
C GLY A 54 -8.36 10.87 -2.03
N SER A 55 -7.64 10.23 -1.13
CA SER A 55 -6.21 9.98 -1.28
C SER A 55 -5.89 8.52 -0.93
N TYR A 56 -5.29 7.85 -1.87
CA TYR A 56 -4.57 6.62 -1.60
C TYR A 56 -3.38 6.94 -0.70
N VAL A 57 -3.30 6.30 0.46
CA VAL A 57 -2.26 6.58 1.45
C VAL A 57 -1.01 5.77 1.16
N SER A 58 -1.14 4.46 1.12
CA SER A 58 -0.09 3.49 0.80
C SER A 58 -0.63 2.06 0.96
N THR A 59 0.15 1.09 0.51
CA THR A 59 0.00 -0.31 0.91
C THR A 59 1.19 -0.70 1.78
N THR A 60 0.91 -1.38 2.89
CA THR A 60 1.90 -1.88 3.85
C THR A 60 1.73 -3.38 4.05
N LYS A 61 2.69 -4.06 4.64
CA LYS A 61 2.47 -5.43 5.12
C LYS A 61 1.41 -5.42 6.22
N ALA A 62 0.52 -6.40 6.20
CA ALA A 62 -0.56 -6.50 7.18
C ALA A 62 0.00 -6.59 8.61
N GLY A 63 -0.58 -5.81 9.51
CA GLY A 63 -0.11 -5.70 10.89
C GLY A 63 1.18 -4.89 11.10
N HIS A 64 1.81 -4.40 10.02
CA HIS A 64 3.05 -3.61 10.07
C HIS A 64 2.85 -2.26 9.37
N PRO A 65 2.15 -1.30 10.01
CA PRO A 65 1.73 -0.04 9.37
C PRO A 65 2.89 0.88 8.95
N LEU A 66 4.12 0.56 9.32
CA LEU A 66 5.33 1.29 8.91
C LEU A 66 6.09 0.61 7.77
N GLU A 67 5.81 -0.67 7.47
CA GLU A 67 6.47 -1.41 6.40
C GLU A 67 5.74 -1.24 5.07
N ARG A 68 6.15 -0.23 4.31
CA ARG A 68 5.59 0.01 2.97
C ARG A 68 5.97 -1.07 1.98
N VAL A 69 5.02 -1.46 1.15
CA VAL A 69 5.28 -2.19 -0.09
C VAL A 69 5.75 -1.17 -1.13
N ALA A 70 7.07 -1.11 -1.36
CA ALA A 70 7.68 -0.07 -2.20
C ALA A 70 7.65 -0.40 -3.71
N VAL A 71 7.29 -1.64 -4.08
CA VAL A 71 7.19 -2.09 -5.48
C VAL A 71 5.84 -1.74 -6.09
N HIS A 72 5.74 -1.76 -7.41
CA HIS A 72 4.52 -1.51 -8.19
C HIS A 72 3.84 -0.16 -7.86
N GLY A 73 4.59 0.79 -7.31
CA GLY A 73 4.05 2.10 -6.94
C GLY A 73 3.16 2.12 -5.69
N LEU A 74 2.98 0.99 -5.00
CA LEU A 74 2.08 0.83 -3.86
C LEU A 74 2.49 1.61 -2.60
N GLY A 75 3.76 2.00 -2.52
CA GLY A 75 4.29 2.77 -1.39
C GLY A 75 4.09 4.28 -1.48
N ILE A 76 3.52 4.81 -2.57
CA ILE A 76 3.49 6.25 -2.83
C ILE A 76 2.07 6.78 -2.72
N ARG A 77 1.90 7.80 -1.87
CA ARG A 77 0.64 8.52 -1.73
C ARG A 77 0.28 9.28 -3.02
N THR A 78 -0.99 9.20 -3.41
CA THR A 78 -1.54 9.99 -4.51
C THR A 78 -3.01 10.30 -4.27
N THR A 79 -3.55 11.28 -4.96
CA THR A 79 -4.99 11.51 -5.02
C THR A 79 -5.64 10.52 -5.96
N GLY A 80 -6.93 10.25 -5.77
CA GLY A 80 -7.67 9.34 -6.62
C GLY A 80 -9.04 9.05 -6.07
N GLU A 81 -9.65 8.00 -6.60
CA GLU A 81 -10.98 7.55 -6.23
C GLU A 81 -10.95 6.08 -5.81
N LEU A 82 -11.77 5.76 -4.82
CA LEU A 82 -12.08 4.39 -4.43
C LEU A 82 -13.44 4.04 -5.00
N VAL A 83 -13.49 3.00 -5.82
CA VAL A 83 -14.72 2.53 -6.46
C VAL A 83 -15.04 1.12 -6.00
N VAL A 84 -16.16 0.95 -5.30
CA VAL A 84 -16.65 -0.38 -4.93
C VAL A 84 -17.40 -0.97 -6.12
N THR A 85 -17.07 -2.20 -6.49
CA THR A 85 -17.60 -2.89 -7.66
C THR A 85 -18.08 -4.29 -7.29
N ASP A 86 -18.78 -4.95 -8.19
CA ASP A 86 -19.17 -6.36 -8.03
C ASP A 86 -17.98 -7.33 -7.98
N GLY A 87 -16.86 -6.96 -8.59
CA GLY A 87 -15.63 -7.75 -8.62
C GLY A 87 -14.62 -7.45 -7.52
N GLY A 88 -14.83 -6.39 -6.73
CA GLY A 88 -13.89 -5.93 -5.70
C GLY A 88 -13.80 -4.42 -5.59
N VAL A 89 -12.67 -3.91 -5.14
CA VAL A 89 -12.41 -2.48 -4.96
C VAL A 89 -11.38 -2.00 -5.97
N ILE A 90 -11.72 -1.00 -6.77
CA ILE A 90 -10.79 -0.35 -7.69
C ILE A 90 -10.22 0.88 -7.00
N MET A 91 -8.90 1.03 -7.07
CA MET A 91 -8.16 2.25 -6.75
C MET A 91 -7.81 2.94 -8.06
N ASP A 92 -8.59 3.96 -8.42
CA ASP A 92 -8.33 4.85 -9.56
C ASP A 92 -7.38 5.95 -9.09
N LEU A 93 -6.15 5.98 -9.61
CA LEU A 93 -5.05 6.77 -9.07
C LEU A 93 -4.58 7.84 -10.05
N ALA A 94 -4.67 9.10 -9.67
CA ALA A 94 -4.24 10.22 -10.50
C ALA A 94 -2.76 10.09 -10.91
N GLY A 95 -2.52 10.00 -12.23
CA GLY A 95 -1.17 9.91 -12.80
C GLY A 95 -0.44 8.59 -12.58
N ARG A 96 -1.15 7.52 -12.24
CA ARG A 96 -0.62 6.18 -12.02
C ARG A 96 -1.52 5.13 -12.62
N GLU A 97 -1.03 3.90 -12.69
CA GLU A 97 -1.86 2.76 -13.05
C GLU A 97 -2.86 2.46 -11.95
N ASP A 98 -4.11 2.29 -12.35
CA ASP A 98 -5.18 1.83 -11.48
C ASP A 98 -4.98 0.36 -11.15
N PHE A 99 -5.46 -0.05 -9.99
CA PHE A 99 -5.43 -1.46 -9.63
C PHE A 99 -6.73 -1.91 -8.98
N LEU A 100 -7.00 -3.19 -9.12
CA LEU A 100 -8.12 -3.88 -8.53
C LEU A 100 -7.66 -4.64 -7.28
N ILE A 101 -8.40 -4.50 -6.19
CA ILE A 101 -8.36 -5.43 -5.05
C ILE A 101 -9.51 -6.41 -5.27
N PRO A 102 -9.23 -7.65 -5.71
CA PRO A 102 -10.30 -8.59 -6.02
C PRO A 102 -11.08 -8.95 -4.75
N ARG A 103 -12.40 -9.04 -4.87
CA ARG A 103 -13.30 -9.41 -3.77
C ARG A 103 -12.85 -10.67 -3.02
N ARG A 104 -12.45 -11.71 -3.77
CA ARG A 104 -12.00 -13.00 -3.23
C ARG A 104 -10.73 -12.91 -2.39
N ASP A 105 -9.93 -11.88 -2.61
CA ASP A 105 -8.64 -11.69 -1.94
C ASP A 105 -8.76 -10.76 -0.72
N ILE A 106 -9.93 -10.10 -0.53
CA ILE A 106 -10.19 -9.24 0.63
C ILE A 106 -10.48 -10.09 1.85
N VAL A 107 -9.70 -9.88 2.90
CA VAL A 107 -9.86 -10.56 4.20
C VAL A 107 -10.73 -9.76 5.14
N SER A 108 -10.52 -8.44 5.21
CA SER A 108 -11.29 -7.55 6.08
C SER A 108 -11.21 -6.10 5.63
N VAL A 109 -12.19 -5.32 6.09
CA VAL A 109 -12.20 -3.86 5.96
C VAL A 109 -12.53 -3.24 7.29
N ASP A 110 -11.75 -2.24 7.67
CA ASP A 110 -11.96 -1.45 8.89
C ASP A 110 -11.48 0.00 8.72
N THR A 111 -11.47 0.75 9.80
CA THR A 111 -10.91 2.09 9.83
C THR A 111 -9.74 2.18 10.78
N THR A 112 -8.76 3.02 10.45
CA THR A 112 -7.60 3.27 11.31
C THR A 112 -7.32 4.76 11.44
N ASN A 113 -6.60 5.13 12.52
CA ASN A 113 -6.21 6.52 12.78
C ASN A 113 -4.85 6.85 12.19
N GLY A 114 -4.09 5.86 11.75
CA GLY A 114 -2.73 6.09 11.30
C GLY A 114 -2.19 5.00 10.41
N MET A 115 -1.39 5.42 9.46
CA MET A 115 -0.62 4.57 8.56
C MET A 115 0.65 5.31 8.16
N ILE A 116 1.79 4.60 8.13
CA ILE A 116 3.09 5.14 7.70
C ILE A 116 3.55 6.34 8.55
N GLY A 117 3.38 6.26 9.87
CA GLY A 117 3.81 7.33 10.77
C GLY A 117 3.00 8.63 10.66
N LYS A 118 1.90 8.65 9.89
CA LYS A 118 0.95 9.76 9.84
C LYS A 118 -0.30 9.40 10.63
N PHE A 119 -0.68 10.28 11.51
CA PHE A 119 -1.92 10.18 12.28
C PHE A 119 -2.94 11.15 11.69
N VAL A 120 -4.17 10.69 11.62
CA VAL A 120 -5.34 11.46 11.21
C VAL A 120 -6.38 11.39 12.33
N GLU A 121 -7.51 12.07 12.14
CA GLU A 121 -8.67 11.94 13.02
C GLU A 121 -9.08 10.47 13.20
N ARG A 122 -9.75 10.17 14.30
CA ARG A 122 -10.19 8.81 14.62
C ARG A 122 -11.03 8.22 13.48
N GLY A 123 -10.59 7.07 12.94
CA GLY A 123 -11.27 6.40 11.83
C GLY A 123 -11.14 7.10 10.47
N GLY A 124 -10.17 8.02 10.28
CA GLY A 124 -10.05 8.81 9.06
C GLY A 124 -9.43 8.08 7.85
N ILE A 125 -8.94 6.86 8.03
CA ILE A 125 -8.39 6.03 6.94
C ILE A 125 -9.18 4.73 6.85
N ILE A 126 -9.72 4.43 5.67
CA ILE A 126 -10.27 3.13 5.31
C ILE A 126 -9.07 2.21 5.09
N ARG A 127 -9.03 1.09 5.81
CA ARG A 127 -8.00 0.07 5.67
C ARG A 127 -8.62 -1.21 5.13
N ILE A 128 -8.10 -1.69 4.00
CA ILE A 128 -8.50 -2.94 3.37
C ILE A 128 -7.35 -3.92 3.54
N THR A 129 -7.56 -5.00 4.27
CA THR A 129 -6.62 -6.11 4.42
C THR A 129 -6.93 -7.16 3.37
N TRP A 130 -5.94 -7.52 2.54
CA TRP A 130 -6.16 -8.43 1.42
C TRP A 130 -4.90 -9.19 1.02
N HIS A 131 -5.06 -10.28 0.28
CA HIS A 131 -3.98 -11.08 -0.27
C HIS A 131 -3.49 -10.52 -1.61
N LEU A 132 -2.26 -10.04 -1.64
CA LEU A 132 -1.54 -9.68 -2.86
C LEU A 132 -0.58 -10.82 -3.22
N GLY A 133 -1.05 -11.79 -4.00
CA GLY A 133 -0.39 -13.08 -4.14
C GLY A 133 -0.34 -13.79 -2.80
N ASP A 134 0.84 -14.23 -2.41
CA ASP A 134 1.07 -14.91 -1.12
C ASP A 134 1.30 -13.95 0.06
N THR A 135 1.29 -12.64 -0.19
CA THR A 135 1.56 -11.63 0.84
C THR A 135 0.27 -10.99 1.33
N LEU A 136 0.02 -11.03 2.63
CA LEU A 136 -1.07 -10.28 3.24
C LEU A 136 -0.67 -8.82 3.43
N VAL A 137 -1.49 -7.90 2.91
CA VAL A 137 -1.21 -6.47 2.89
C VAL A 137 -2.39 -5.64 3.39
N ASP A 138 -2.08 -4.44 3.88
CA ASP A 138 -3.05 -3.42 4.28
C ASP A 138 -2.97 -2.25 3.29
N THR A 139 -4.05 -1.96 2.60
CA THR A 139 -4.17 -0.80 1.71
C THR A 139 -5.00 0.28 2.38
N GLY A 140 -4.44 1.48 2.48
CA GLY A 140 -5.08 2.62 3.13
C GLY A 140 -5.59 3.66 2.13
N PHE A 141 -6.84 4.08 2.32
CA PHE A 141 -7.47 5.16 1.57
C PHE A 141 -8.13 6.15 2.52
N ARG A 142 -7.89 7.44 2.32
CA ARG A 142 -8.53 8.51 3.09
C ARG A 142 -9.55 9.21 2.20
N ALA A 143 -10.82 9.07 2.53
CA ALA A 143 -11.88 9.79 1.84
C ALA A 143 -11.71 11.31 2.03
N ARG A 144 -12.03 12.08 0.99
CA ARG A 144 -12.00 13.55 1.03
C ARG A 144 -12.99 14.11 2.07
N TYR A 145 -14.13 13.49 2.17
CA TYR A 145 -15.19 13.83 3.12
C TYR A 145 -15.33 12.71 4.15
N ALA A 146 -15.20 13.05 5.43
CA ALA A 146 -15.29 12.06 6.52
C ALA A 146 -16.62 11.29 6.53
N ALA A 147 -17.71 11.94 6.10
CA ALA A 147 -19.03 11.33 5.99
C ALA A 147 -19.09 10.14 5.01
N SER A 148 -18.16 10.06 4.05
CA SER A 148 -18.11 8.96 3.09
C SER A 148 -17.39 7.71 3.65
N THR A 149 -16.66 7.83 4.74
CA THR A 149 -15.83 6.74 5.28
C THR A 149 -16.66 5.54 5.73
N THR A 150 -17.60 5.74 6.62
CA THR A 150 -18.43 4.65 7.16
C THR A 150 -19.30 3.98 6.09
N PRO A 151 -20.05 4.71 5.23
CA PRO A 151 -20.80 4.08 4.16
C PRO A 151 -19.95 3.25 3.21
N THR A 152 -18.71 3.69 2.91
CA THR A 152 -17.80 2.94 2.04
C THR A 152 -17.33 1.65 2.70
N VAL A 153 -16.97 1.69 3.99
CA VAL A 153 -16.59 0.50 4.75
C VAL A 153 -17.74 -0.50 4.80
N ASP A 154 -18.95 -0.03 5.08
CA ASP A 154 -20.15 -0.89 5.17
C ASP A 154 -20.43 -1.53 3.80
N ARG A 155 -20.34 -0.78 2.71
CA ARG A 155 -20.53 -1.31 1.36
C ARG A 155 -19.49 -2.38 0.99
N ILE A 156 -18.21 -2.18 1.35
CA ILE A 156 -17.17 -3.17 1.11
C ILE A 156 -17.44 -4.43 1.97
N ARG A 157 -17.91 -4.26 3.20
CA ARG A 157 -18.24 -5.38 4.09
C ARG A 157 -19.42 -6.19 3.56
N GLU A 158 -20.51 -5.53 3.13
CA GLU A 158 -21.64 -6.18 2.47
C GLU A 158 -21.17 -7.00 1.25
N MET A 159 -20.35 -6.40 0.41
CA MET A 159 -19.78 -7.08 -0.77
C MET A 159 -19.01 -8.35 -0.38
N ILE A 160 -18.23 -8.34 0.70
CA ILE A 160 -17.49 -9.51 1.17
C ILE A 160 -18.45 -10.60 1.67
N GLU A 161 -19.45 -10.23 2.45
CA GLU A 161 -20.45 -11.16 3.05
C GLU A 161 -21.29 -11.87 2.00
N GLU A 162 -21.71 -11.18 0.94
CA GLU A 162 -22.46 -11.77 -0.18
C GLU A 162 -21.67 -12.84 -0.96
N ALA A 163 -20.37 -13.00 -0.71
CA ALA A 163 -19.50 -13.95 -1.42
C ALA A 163 -19.29 -15.27 -0.67
N GLN A 164 -19.73 -15.35 0.59
CA GLN A 164 -19.61 -16.55 1.43
C GLN A 164 -20.85 -17.42 1.34
#